data_d71bc98dd820e592cd5fcfefa225dbca
#
_entry.id   d71bc98dd820e592cd5fcfefa225dbca
#
_cell.length_a   1.000
_cell.length_b   1.000
_cell.length_c   1.000
_cell.angle_alpha   90.00
_cell.angle_beta   90.00
_cell.angle_gamma   90.00
#
_symmetry.space_group_name_H-M   'P 1'
#
loop_
_entity.id
_entity.type
_entity.pdbx_description
1 polymer ?
#
loop_
_entity_poly.entity_id
_entity_poly.type
_entity_poly.pdbx_seq_one_letter_code
_entity_poly.pdbx_strand_id
1 'polypeptide(L)'
;NDIYEVRDAKVKQAKETLTGDAKQAAVKAAEDEKDAALYRCHFEFPAALSLYLDGKQIDAVKDGMTYGVLMVTYNSHVDMIPTLTQEEKAQIMAWLVEAREFAMDAENSNKKHAAFGKYKGRINNYLAKRGYNLTKEREEWAKRVKARGGTL
;
A
#
# COMPACT_ATOMS: atom_id res chain seq x y z
N ASN A 1 8.40 -12.16 14.57
CA ASN A 1 7.33 -12.09 13.60
C ASN A 1 6.44 -13.32 13.65
N ASP A 2 6.03 -13.63 14.85
CA ASP A 2 5.36 -14.88 15.24
C ASP A 2 4.10 -15.15 14.42
N ILE A 3 3.35 -14.10 14.01
CA ILE A 3 2.11 -14.25 13.24
C ILE A 3 2.39 -14.90 11.87
N TYR A 4 3.45 -14.46 11.18
CA TYR A 4 3.82 -15.02 9.88
C TYR A 4 4.41 -16.42 10.02
N GLU A 5 5.20 -16.67 11.06
CA GLU A 5 5.77 -17.99 11.34
C GLU A 5 4.67 -19.03 11.62
N VAL A 6 3.66 -18.64 12.40
CA VAL A 6 2.49 -19.51 12.67
C VAL A 6 1.73 -19.82 11.38
N ARG A 7 1.47 -18.79 10.52
CA ARG A 7 0.84 -19.00 9.23
C ARG A 7 1.66 -19.96 8.35
N ASP A 8 2.98 -19.74 8.24
CA ASP A 8 3.86 -20.53 7.40
C ASP A 8 3.91 -21.99 7.84
N ALA A 9 3.96 -22.26 9.15
CA ALA A 9 3.90 -23.61 9.70
C ALA A 9 2.58 -24.33 9.33
N LYS A 10 1.43 -23.65 9.47
CA LYS A 10 0.12 -24.20 9.10
C LYS A 10 0.00 -24.45 7.60
N VAL A 11 0.48 -23.53 6.77
CA VAL A 11 0.48 -23.67 5.31
C VAL A 11 1.38 -24.82 4.87
N LYS A 12 2.55 -24.96 5.49
CA LYS A 12 3.45 -26.10 5.23
C LYS A 12 2.78 -27.42 5.58
N GLN A 13 2.23 -27.54 6.78
CA GLN A 13 1.51 -28.73 7.23
C GLN A 13 0.37 -29.09 6.27
N ALA A 14 -0.46 -28.10 5.87
CA ALA A 14 -1.56 -28.33 4.93
C ALA A 14 -1.06 -28.82 3.56
N LYS A 15 0.08 -28.33 3.08
CA LYS A 15 0.67 -28.75 1.81
C LYS A 15 1.24 -30.17 1.87
N GLU A 16 1.74 -30.60 3.02
CA GLU A 16 2.35 -31.92 3.23
C GLU A 16 1.30 -33.01 3.52
N THR A 17 0.18 -32.67 4.16
CA THR A 17 -0.79 -33.65 4.68
C THR A 17 -2.12 -33.68 3.94
N LEU A 18 -2.45 -32.66 3.13
CA LEU A 18 -3.76 -32.51 2.49
C LEU A 18 -3.64 -32.34 0.96
N THR A 19 -4.72 -32.71 0.26
CA THR A 19 -4.85 -32.54 -1.19
C THR A 19 -6.20 -31.91 -1.58
N GLY A 20 -6.33 -31.42 -2.82
CA GLY A 20 -7.58 -30.91 -3.35
C GLY A 20 -8.18 -29.76 -2.54
N ASP A 21 -9.50 -29.77 -2.39
CA ASP A 21 -10.27 -28.73 -1.72
C ASP A 21 -9.92 -28.58 -0.23
N ALA A 22 -9.61 -29.70 0.46
CA ALA A 22 -9.21 -29.69 1.86
C ALA A 22 -7.91 -28.91 2.06
N LYS A 23 -6.94 -29.05 1.17
CA LYS A 23 -5.69 -28.27 1.17
C LYS A 23 -5.95 -26.79 0.96
N GLN A 24 -6.79 -26.44 -0.02
CA GLN A 24 -7.12 -25.04 -0.30
C GLN A 24 -7.84 -24.39 0.89
N ALA A 25 -8.79 -25.10 1.50
CA ALA A 25 -9.51 -24.62 2.67
C ALA A 25 -8.58 -24.40 3.88
N ALA A 26 -7.64 -25.32 4.14
CA ALA A 26 -6.68 -25.18 5.23
C ALA A 26 -5.69 -24.04 5.01
N VAL A 27 -5.20 -23.84 3.78
CA VAL A 27 -4.33 -22.71 3.44
C VAL A 27 -5.09 -21.39 3.60
N LYS A 28 -6.34 -21.34 3.12
CA LYS A 28 -7.17 -20.14 3.29
C LYS A 28 -7.43 -19.83 4.77
N ALA A 29 -7.73 -20.81 5.57
CA ALA A 29 -7.95 -20.64 7.02
C ALA A 29 -6.69 -20.08 7.72
N ALA A 30 -5.49 -20.55 7.36
CA ALA A 30 -4.24 -20.04 7.90
C ALA A 30 -3.99 -18.57 7.50
N GLU A 31 -4.32 -18.18 6.27
CA GLU A 31 -4.24 -16.79 5.82
C GLU A 31 -5.28 -15.91 6.54
N ASP A 32 -6.53 -16.35 6.68
CA ASP A 32 -7.60 -15.63 7.37
C ASP A 32 -7.25 -15.39 8.86
N GLU A 33 -6.66 -16.39 9.54
CA GLU A 33 -6.17 -16.25 10.93
C GLU A 33 -5.03 -15.23 11.03
N LYS A 34 -4.07 -15.26 10.11
CA LYS A 34 -2.99 -14.28 10.03
C LYS A 34 -3.56 -12.88 9.84
N ASP A 35 -4.50 -12.70 8.93
CA ASP A 35 -5.12 -11.39 8.66
C ASP A 35 -5.87 -10.86 9.89
N ALA A 36 -6.60 -11.73 10.62
CA ALA A 36 -7.27 -11.37 11.86
C ALA A 36 -6.28 -10.99 12.98
N ALA A 37 -5.14 -11.67 13.07
CA ALA A 37 -4.10 -11.36 14.05
C ALA A 37 -3.41 -10.01 13.73
N LEU A 38 -3.06 -9.77 12.46
CA LEU A 38 -2.49 -8.50 12.01
C LEU A 38 -3.45 -7.34 12.25
N TYR A 39 -4.75 -7.52 11.98
CA TYR A 39 -5.77 -6.49 12.21
C TYR A 39 -5.85 -6.07 13.68
N ARG A 40 -5.72 -7.01 14.61
CA ARG A 40 -5.65 -6.67 16.06
C ARG A 40 -4.41 -5.86 16.38
N CYS A 41 -3.23 -6.32 15.94
CA CYS A 41 -1.96 -5.62 16.18
C CYS A 41 -1.88 -4.25 15.51
N HIS A 42 -2.60 -4.06 14.40
CA HIS A 42 -2.60 -2.81 13.65
C HIS A 42 -2.96 -1.60 14.51
N PHE A 43 -3.96 -1.75 15.38
CA PHE A 43 -4.41 -0.66 16.26
C PHE A 43 -3.58 -0.54 17.55
N GLU A 44 -3.01 -1.64 18.03
CA GLU A 44 -2.19 -1.66 19.25
C GLU A 44 -0.88 -0.89 19.06
N PHE A 45 -0.25 -1.02 17.90
CA PHE A 45 1.02 -0.37 17.61
C PHE A 45 0.95 1.17 17.63
N PRO A 46 0.06 1.84 16.86
CA PRO A 46 -0.08 3.30 16.95
C PRO A 46 -0.59 3.77 18.31
N ALA A 47 -1.44 2.99 18.98
CA ALA A 47 -1.90 3.31 20.34
C ALA A 47 -0.73 3.33 21.33
N ALA A 48 0.17 2.35 21.28
CA ALA A 48 1.37 2.35 22.11
C ALA A 48 2.30 3.54 21.81
N LEU A 49 2.47 3.90 20.54
CA LEU A 49 3.26 5.05 20.13
C LEU A 49 2.66 6.37 20.62
N SER A 50 1.33 6.49 20.66
CA SER A 50 0.65 7.72 21.07
C SER A 50 0.87 8.11 22.53
N LEU A 51 1.41 7.20 23.35
CA LEU A 51 1.86 7.52 24.71
C LEU A 51 3.10 8.42 24.75
N TYR A 52 3.87 8.46 23.66
CA TYR A 52 5.18 9.12 23.59
C TYR A 52 5.34 10.07 22.40
N LEU A 53 4.53 9.90 21.35
CA LEU A 53 4.63 10.60 20.08
C LEU A 53 3.32 11.31 19.73
N ASP A 54 3.43 12.45 19.08
CA ASP A 54 2.26 13.11 18.48
C ASP A 54 1.85 12.47 17.14
N GLY A 55 0.70 12.89 16.61
CA GLY A 55 0.17 12.32 15.36
C GLY A 55 1.11 12.47 14.17
N LYS A 56 1.83 13.58 14.05
CA LYS A 56 2.80 13.81 12.95
C LYS A 56 4.01 12.89 13.06
N GLN A 57 4.47 12.66 14.29
CA GLN A 57 5.58 11.75 14.55
C GLN A 57 5.17 10.30 14.28
N ILE A 58 3.94 9.90 14.63
CA ILE A 58 3.39 8.59 14.32
C ILE A 58 3.29 8.40 12.79
N ASP A 59 2.79 9.40 12.06
CA ASP A 59 2.76 9.37 10.60
C ASP A 59 4.16 9.23 9.99
N ALA A 60 5.16 9.93 10.53
CA ALA A 60 6.55 9.78 10.09
C ALA A 60 7.10 8.37 10.32
N VAL A 61 6.74 7.72 11.45
CA VAL A 61 7.09 6.31 11.69
C VAL A 61 6.44 5.40 10.65
N LYS A 62 5.13 5.57 10.37
CA LYS A 62 4.41 4.82 9.34
C LYS A 62 5.03 5.00 7.95
N ASP A 63 5.42 6.22 7.61
CA ASP A 63 6.09 6.53 6.34
C ASP A 63 7.46 5.84 6.27
N GLY A 64 8.24 5.86 7.34
CA GLY A 64 9.50 5.12 7.43
C GLY A 64 9.32 3.61 7.24
N MET A 65 8.30 3.01 7.87
CA MET A 65 7.97 1.58 7.72
C MET A 65 7.56 1.20 6.30
N THR A 66 7.13 2.16 5.50
CA THR A 66 6.64 1.98 4.12
C THR A 66 7.49 2.70 3.07
N TYR A 67 8.74 3.00 3.41
CA TYR A 67 9.76 3.59 2.51
C TYR A 67 9.37 4.96 1.91
N GLY A 68 8.48 5.70 2.54
CA GLY A 68 8.00 6.99 2.05
C GLY A 68 7.18 6.91 0.74
N VAL A 69 6.71 5.72 0.34
CA VAL A 69 6.02 5.48 -0.94
C VAL A 69 4.78 6.34 -1.10
N LEU A 70 4.10 6.70 0.01
CA LEU A 70 2.93 7.56 -0.01
C LEU A 70 3.25 8.90 -0.70
N MET A 71 4.19 9.66 -0.16
CA MET A 71 4.52 11.00 -0.66
C MET A 71 5.17 10.96 -2.04
N VAL A 72 6.03 9.97 -2.31
CA VAL A 72 6.61 9.78 -3.65
C VAL A 72 5.51 9.55 -4.68
N THR A 73 4.54 8.71 -4.38
CA THR A 73 3.42 8.41 -5.29
C THR A 73 2.49 9.61 -5.46
N TYR A 74 2.15 10.32 -4.37
CA TYR A 74 1.33 11.51 -4.41
C TYR A 74 1.96 12.62 -5.27
N ASN A 75 3.20 12.95 -4.98
CA ASN A 75 3.93 13.99 -5.72
C ASN A 75 4.08 13.65 -7.20
N SER A 76 4.31 12.37 -7.53
CA SER A 76 4.38 11.90 -8.92
C SER A 76 3.06 12.13 -9.66
N HIS A 77 1.90 11.87 -9.05
CA HIS A 77 0.60 12.12 -9.68
C HIS A 77 0.34 13.61 -9.86
N VAL A 78 0.67 14.44 -8.86
CA VAL A 78 0.48 15.90 -8.94
C VAL A 78 1.40 16.53 -10.01
N ASP A 79 2.65 16.05 -10.10
CA ASP A 79 3.59 16.52 -11.13
C ASP A 79 3.23 16.01 -12.53
N MET A 80 2.74 14.76 -12.63
CA MET A 80 2.29 14.16 -13.89
C MET A 80 1.06 14.88 -14.45
N ILE A 81 0.11 15.26 -13.59
CA ILE A 81 -1.16 15.90 -14.01
C ILE A 81 -1.31 17.24 -13.28
N PRO A 82 -0.72 18.33 -13.79
CA PRO A 82 -0.78 19.64 -13.13
C PRO A 82 -2.19 20.22 -12.99
N THR A 83 -3.14 19.72 -13.79
CA THR A 83 -4.54 20.17 -13.83
C THR A 83 -5.44 19.49 -12.80
N LEU A 84 -4.90 18.61 -11.93
CA LEU A 84 -5.68 17.98 -10.86
C LEU A 84 -6.35 19.02 -9.97
N THR A 85 -7.65 18.85 -9.75
CA THR A 85 -8.41 19.66 -8.81
C THR A 85 -8.02 19.36 -7.35
N GLN A 86 -8.40 20.24 -6.44
CA GLN A 86 -8.15 20.00 -5.00
C GLN A 86 -8.92 18.78 -4.48
N GLU A 87 -10.13 18.54 -5.00
CA GLU A 87 -10.92 17.35 -4.69
C GLU A 87 -10.20 16.06 -5.12
N GLU A 88 -9.67 16.04 -6.35
CA GLU A 88 -8.92 14.88 -6.87
C GLU A 88 -7.63 14.63 -6.10
N LYS A 89 -6.89 15.68 -5.76
CA LYS A 89 -5.71 15.61 -4.91
C LYS A 89 -6.04 15.06 -3.52
N ALA A 90 -7.12 15.52 -2.91
CA ALA A 90 -7.59 15.02 -1.61
C ALA A 90 -7.98 13.53 -1.68
N GLN A 91 -8.68 13.13 -2.75
CA GLN A 91 -9.07 11.73 -2.96
C GLN A 91 -7.86 10.82 -3.17
N ILE A 92 -6.87 11.25 -3.95
CA ILE A 92 -5.61 10.52 -4.15
C ILE A 92 -4.88 10.36 -2.82
N MET A 93 -4.76 11.45 -2.03
CA MET A 93 -4.12 11.41 -0.72
C MET A 93 -4.83 10.45 0.22
N ALA A 94 -6.16 10.48 0.31
CA ALA A 94 -6.94 9.60 1.16
C ALA A 94 -6.69 8.11 0.83
N TRP A 95 -6.66 7.75 -0.46
CA TRP A 95 -6.36 6.39 -0.88
C TRP A 95 -4.91 5.98 -0.62
N LEU A 96 -3.96 6.88 -0.72
CA LEU A 96 -2.56 6.57 -0.42
C LEU A 96 -2.32 6.41 1.09
N VAL A 97 -3.04 7.16 1.93
CA VAL A 97 -3.04 6.96 3.39
C VAL A 97 -3.62 5.58 3.72
N GLU A 98 -4.74 5.20 3.12
CA GLU A 98 -5.32 3.86 3.27
C GLU A 98 -4.33 2.76 2.81
N ALA A 99 -3.67 2.96 1.67
CA ALA A 99 -2.63 2.03 1.18
C ALA A 99 -1.47 1.88 2.17
N ARG A 100 -1.05 2.97 2.82
CA ARG A 100 0.02 2.96 3.84
C ARG A 100 -0.37 2.12 5.04
N GLU A 101 -1.61 2.23 5.53
CA GLU A 101 -2.10 1.43 6.65
C GLU A 101 -2.03 -0.07 6.34
N PHE A 102 -2.41 -0.51 5.15
CA PHE A 102 -2.25 -1.91 4.72
C PHE A 102 -0.78 -2.30 4.50
N ALA A 103 0.03 -1.39 3.95
CA ALA A 103 1.43 -1.67 3.69
C ALA A 103 2.26 -1.83 4.98
N MET A 104 1.90 -1.14 6.06
CA MET A 104 2.57 -1.28 7.36
C MET A 104 2.61 -2.73 7.85
N ASP A 105 1.50 -3.43 7.71
CA ASP A 105 1.30 -4.80 8.20
C ASP A 105 1.82 -5.86 7.23
N ALA A 106 2.25 -5.45 6.03
CA ALA A 106 2.70 -6.39 5.03
C ALA A 106 4.05 -7.03 5.40
N GLU A 107 4.15 -8.32 5.14
CA GLU A 107 5.21 -9.24 5.54
C GLU A 107 6.63 -8.82 5.11
N ASN A 108 6.74 -8.24 3.91
CA ASN A 108 8.02 -7.88 3.31
C ASN A 108 7.89 -6.70 2.33
N SER A 109 9.02 -6.20 1.86
CA SER A 109 9.09 -5.06 0.93
C SER A 109 8.22 -5.26 -0.31
N ASN A 110 8.26 -6.43 -0.94
CA ASN A 110 7.47 -6.69 -2.15
C ASN A 110 5.97 -6.60 -1.89
N LYS A 111 5.49 -7.15 -0.77
CA LYS A 111 4.08 -7.06 -0.37
C LYS A 111 3.67 -5.64 0.03
N LYS A 112 4.57 -4.87 0.65
CA LYS A 112 4.36 -3.44 0.92
C LYS A 112 4.16 -2.66 -0.38
N HIS A 113 5.04 -2.84 -1.35
CA HIS A 113 4.89 -2.22 -2.68
C HIS A 113 3.65 -2.70 -3.42
N ALA A 114 3.27 -3.98 -3.30
CA ALA A 114 2.05 -4.50 -3.91
C ALA A 114 0.78 -3.87 -3.32
N ALA A 115 0.75 -3.55 -2.02
CA ALA A 115 -0.35 -2.81 -1.40
C ALA A 115 -0.54 -1.45 -2.08
N PHE A 116 0.52 -0.65 -2.21
CA PHE A 116 0.46 0.61 -2.96
C PHE A 116 0.11 0.41 -4.44
N GLY A 117 0.58 -0.67 -5.07
CA GLY A 117 0.29 -1.01 -6.46
C GLY A 117 -1.21 -1.14 -6.74
N LYS A 118 -1.97 -1.78 -5.84
CA LYS A 118 -3.44 -1.87 -5.92
C LYS A 118 -4.09 -0.48 -5.93
N TYR A 119 -3.64 0.41 -5.05
CA TYR A 119 -4.18 1.76 -4.94
C TYR A 119 -3.78 2.65 -6.12
N LYS A 120 -2.56 2.50 -6.67
CA LYS A 120 -2.17 3.16 -7.93
C LYS A 120 -3.12 2.78 -9.07
N GLY A 121 -3.50 1.51 -9.18
CA GLY A 121 -4.51 1.04 -10.15
C GLY A 121 -5.87 1.71 -9.94
N ARG A 122 -6.33 1.79 -8.67
CA ARG A 122 -7.58 2.47 -8.30
C ARG A 122 -7.56 3.96 -8.65
N ILE A 123 -6.46 4.65 -8.34
CA ILE A 123 -6.25 6.06 -8.68
C ILE A 123 -6.28 6.26 -10.19
N ASN A 124 -5.55 5.45 -10.95
CA ASN A 124 -5.52 5.55 -12.40
C ASN A 124 -6.91 5.35 -13.02
N ASN A 125 -7.67 4.36 -12.55
CA ASN A 125 -9.04 4.13 -13.01
C ASN A 125 -9.98 5.30 -12.69
N TYR A 126 -9.84 5.89 -11.51
CA TYR A 126 -10.59 7.08 -11.11
C TYR A 126 -10.30 8.27 -12.02
N LEU A 127 -9.02 8.56 -12.24
CA LEU A 127 -8.59 9.68 -13.09
C LEU A 127 -9.03 9.47 -14.54
N ALA A 128 -8.93 8.24 -15.08
CA ALA A 128 -9.44 7.93 -16.41
C ALA A 128 -10.95 8.18 -16.54
N LYS A 129 -11.73 7.80 -15.52
CA LYS A 129 -13.19 8.09 -15.47
C LYS A 129 -13.50 9.58 -15.37
N ARG A 130 -12.60 10.38 -14.83
CA ARG A 130 -12.69 11.85 -14.75
C ARG A 130 -12.29 12.54 -16.07
N GLY A 131 -11.85 11.76 -17.08
CA GLY A 131 -11.54 12.26 -18.42
C GLY A 131 -10.05 12.50 -18.70
N TYR A 132 -9.16 12.16 -17.76
CA TYR A 132 -7.71 12.27 -17.99
C TYR A 132 -7.21 11.16 -18.91
N ASN A 133 -6.44 11.53 -19.94
CA ASN A 133 -5.70 10.58 -20.75
C ASN A 133 -4.33 10.31 -20.14
N LEU A 134 -4.26 9.27 -19.28
CA LEU A 134 -3.04 8.97 -18.50
C LEU A 134 -1.81 8.67 -19.36
N THR A 135 -1.98 8.14 -20.56
CA THR A 135 -0.88 7.91 -21.50
C THR A 135 -0.29 9.23 -21.95
N LYS A 136 -1.14 10.15 -22.41
CA LYS A 136 -0.73 11.50 -22.83
C LYS A 136 -0.10 12.29 -21.67
N GLU A 137 -0.74 12.26 -20.49
CA GLU A 137 -0.21 12.95 -19.29
C GLU A 137 1.20 12.44 -18.92
N ARG A 138 1.43 11.12 -19.01
CA ARG A 138 2.74 10.53 -18.76
C ARG A 138 3.79 10.95 -19.80
N GLU A 139 3.43 10.97 -21.07
CA GLU A 139 4.32 11.43 -22.15
C GLU A 139 4.72 12.91 -21.98
N GLU A 140 3.76 13.77 -21.69
CA GLU A 140 4.02 15.17 -21.43
C GLU A 140 4.84 15.39 -20.15
N TRP A 141 4.57 14.60 -19.12
CA TRP A 141 5.37 14.60 -17.90
C TRP A 141 6.83 14.20 -18.17
N ALA A 142 7.05 13.13 -18.93
CA ALA A 142 8.39 12.69 -19.32
C ALA A 142 9.17 13.81 -20.05
N LYS A 143 8.51 14.54 -20.97
CA LYS A 143 9.11 15.69 -21.65
C LYS A 143 9.49 16.82 -20.66
N ARG A 144 8.59 17.14 -19.71
CA ARG A 144 8.85 18.17 -18.68
C ARG A 144 10.00 17.77 -17.75
N VAL A 145 10.05 16.50 -17.31
CA VAL A 145 11.14 16.01 -16.46
C VAL A 145 12.47 16.06 -17.19
N LYS A 146 12.52 15.61 -18.45
CA LYS A 146 13.73 15.68 -19.28
C LYS A 146 14.20 17.13 -19.51
N ALA A 147 13.29 18.06 -19.77
CA ALA A 147 13.61 19.46 -20.00
C ALA A 147 14.25 20.15 -18.79
N ARG A 148 13.93 19.68 -17.56
CA ARG A 148 14.55 20.16 -16.31
C ARG A 148 15.73 19.32 -15.83
N GLY A 149 16.28 18.44 -16.70
CA GLY A 149 17.47 17.63 -16.41
C GLY A 149 17.24 16.42 -15.50
N GLY A 150 15.99 16.01 -15.28
CA GLY A 150 15.63 14.86 -14.49
C GLY A 150 15.47 13.58 -15.33
N THR A 151 15.32 12.45 -14.60
CA THR A 151 14.91 11.14 -15.13
C THR A 151 13.66 10.68 -14.39
N LEU A 152 12.80 9.90 -15.08
CA LEU A 152 11.59 9.28 -14.48
C LEU A 152 11.94 8.01 -13.73
#